data_cbb5315024a4385a29f5ca2ed0dc9cb8
#
_entry.id   cbb5315024a4385a29f5ca2ed0dc9cb8
#
_cell.length_a   1.000
_cell.length_b   1.000
_cell.length_c   1.000
_cell.angle_alpha   90.00
_cell.angle_beta   90.00
_cell.angle_gamma   90.00
#
_symmetry.space_group_name_H-M   'P 1'
#
loop_
_entity.id
_entity.type
_entity.pdbx_description
1 polymer ?
#
loop_
_entity_poly.entity_id
_entity_poly.type
_entity_poly.pdbx_seq_one_letter_code
_entity_poly.pdbx_strand_id
1 'polypeptide(L)'
;MNDKNFADFKLQPYLLTAIQKINFRRPTPVQQSVIPVIMAGRSVVGQSATGSGKTHAFLLPLFSKINPEMQAVQVVITTPSRELAYQIYNAAKQLNKYAPHPLTIHNYVGGTDKQHQIEQLSRKQPQLVIGTPGRVLDLIRSQALDIHTAKMFVVDEADMTLDMGFLHEVDQIASHFPEDLQMMVFSATIPQKLRPFLKKYMENPVVEEIPTEAVINPDVDNWLMSTKGQDRNQLIYRLLTLGEPYLALIFANTKERVVELTQYLENQGLKVAMIHGGLEARRRKRTMRQIHNLEYQYVVATDLAARGIDIDGVSLVINDDLPTDLEYFVHRVGRTGRNGMKGTAITLYAPAEDDLIAKLEDRGVKFVPKELKNGQIVTTHDRNRRKHYKHRKNELDPSMKGYVKKTKKKVKPGYKKRIKRAIKEDEQQKYKLELRHKIRKAKRARQKQHRRERNSR
;
A
#
# COMPACT_ATOMS: atom_id res chain seq x y z
N MET A 1 17.86 -0.79 19.12
CA MET A 1 18.57 -0.10 18.02
C MET A 1 18.92 1.29 18.50
N ASN A 2 20.19 1.73 18.37
CA ASN A 2 20.57 3.10 18.72
C ASN A 2 19.80 4.07 17.80
N ASP A 3 19.08 5.00 18.41
CA ASP A 3 18.26 6.01 17.74
C ASP A 3 19.21 7.01 17.05
N LYS A 4 19.54 6.78 15.75
CA LYS A 4 20.42 7.65 14.97
C LYS A 4 19.73 8.95 14.63
N ASN A 5 20.48 10.05 14.64
CA ASN A 5 20.07 11.33 14.12
C ASN A 5 20.59 11.54 12.68
N PHE A 6 20.02 12.50 11.93
CA PHE A 6 20.52 12.80 10.59
C PHE A 6 21.97 13.26 10.56
N ALA A 7 22.47 13.88 11.62
CA ALA A 7 23.86 14.28 11.76
C ALA A 7 24.85 13.09 11.77
N ASP A 8 24.39 11.92 12.16
CA ASP A 8 25.22 10.70 12.23
C ASP A 8 25.55 10.10 10.87
N PHE A 9 24.86 10.52 9.80
CA PHE A 9 25.00 9.96 8.45
C PHE A 9 26.10 10.62 7.60
N LYS A 10 26.86 11.57 8.14
CA LYS A 10 27.89 12.30 7.40
C LYS A 10 27.40 12.98 6.12
N LEU A 11 26.16 13.48 6.15
CA LEU A 11 25.58 14.25 5.04
C LEU A 11 26.23 15.62 4.92
N GLN A 12 26.15 16.23 3.72
CA GLN A 12 26.60 17.61 3.52
C GLN A 12 25.86 18.58 4.47
N PRO A 13 26.55 19.59 5.06
CA PRO A 13 25.95 20.48 6.09
C PRO A 13 24.66 21.17 5.65
N TYR A 14 24.56 21.58 4.38
CA TYR A 14 23.35 22.23 3.85
C TYR A 14 22.13 21.31 3.85
N LEU A 15 22.33 19.99 3.74
CA LEU A 15 21.24 19.01 3.80
C LEU A 15 20.64 18.91 5.20
N LEU A 16 21.46 19.07 6.25
CA LEU A 16 20.95 19.12 7.63
C LEU A 16 20.06 20.35 7.83
N THR A 17 20.45 21.49 7.25
CA THR A 17 19.61 22.69 7.23
C THR A 17 18.31 22.47 6.47
N ALA A 18 18.39 21.85 5.28
CA ALA A 18 17.22 21.51 4.47
C ALA A 18 16.24 20.60 5.23
N ILE A 19 16.74 19.53 5.87
CA ILE A 19 15.97 18.57 6.67
C ILE A 19 15.20 19.29 7.78
N GLN A 20 15.84 20.20 8.51
CA GLN A 20 15.20 20.98 9.56
C GLN A 20 14.08 21.87 9.01
N LYS A 21 14.32 22.52 7.86
CA LYS A 21 13.34 23.43 7.22
C LYS A 21 12.11 22.71 6.65
N ILE A 22 12.24 21.43 6.30
CA ILE A 22 11.11 20.57 5.89
C ILE A 22 10.49 19.81 7.07
N ASN A 23 10.83 20.18 8.33
CA ASN A 23 10.30 19.61 9.57
C ASN A 23 10.59 18.12 9.79
N PHE A 24 11.65 17.57 9.22
CA PHE A 24 12.09 16.23 9.53
C PHE A 24 12.90 16.22 10.83
N ARG A 25 12.32 15.64 11.87
CA ARG A 25 12.94 15.64 13.22
C ARG A 25 13.88 14.46 13.41
N ARG A 26 13.48 13.28 12.97
CA ARG A 26 14.23 12.02 13.11
C ARG A 26 14.17 11.20 11.83
N PRO A 27 15.24 10.46 11.51
CA PRO A 27 15.21 9.57 10.37
C PRO A 27 14.25 8.40 10.61
N THR A 28 13.50 8.05 9.59
CA THR A 28 12.61 6.88 9.60
C THR A 28 13.44 5.57 9.60
N PRO A 29 12.87 4.41 9.96
CA PRO A 29 13.60 3.14 9.94
C PRO A 29 14.28 2.84 8.61
N VAL A 30 13.61 3.08 7.46
CA VAL A 30 14.23 2.88 6.14
C VAL A 30 15.39 3.84 5.91
N GLN A 31 15.30 5.09 6.36
CA GLN A 31 16.40 6.06 6.26
C GLN A 31 17.58 5.65 7.14
N GLN A 32 17.33 5.15 8.33
CA GLN A 32 18.40 4.68 9.25
C GLN A 32 19.18 3.50 8.69
N SER A 33 18.51 2.59 8.00
CA SER A 33 19.13 1.41 7.38
C SER A 33 19.83 1.76 6.07
N VAL A 34 19.16 2.48 5.17
CA VAL A 34 19.58 2.63 3.77
C VAL A 34 20.61 3.74 3.56
N ILE A 35 20.48 4.89 4.25
CA ILE A 35 21.41 6.03 4.05
C ILE A 35 22.88 5.61 4.24
N PRO A 36 23.28 4.90 5.30
CA PRO A 36 24.68 4.50 5.49
C PRO A 36 25.18 3.58 4.38
N VAL A 37 24.34 2.70 3.85
CA VAL A 37 24.71 1.77 2.78
C VAL A 37 25.01 2.53 1.49
N ILE A 38 24.14 3.49 1.11
CA ILE A 38 24.32 4.31 -0.07
C ILE A 38 25.56 5.22 0.07
N MET A 39 25.76 5.82 1.25
CA MET A 39 26.95 6.64 1.53
C MET A 39 28.23 5.84 1.39
N ALA A 40 28.24 4.56 1.78
CA ALA A 40 29.36 3.64 1.64
C ALA A 40 29.60 3.18 0.18
N GLY A 41 28.82 3.63 -0.80
CA GLY A 41 28.97 3.25 -2.21
C GLY A 41 28.42 1.87 -2.56
N ARG A 42 27.67 1.22 -1.69
CA ARG A 42 27.11 -0.11 -1.93
C ARG A 42 25.74 -0.05 -2.59
N SER A 43 25.47 -0.98 -3.49
CA SER A 43 24.15 -1.20 -4.04
C SER A 43 23.18 -1.73 -2.97
N VAL A 44 21.92 -1.30 -3.02
CA VAL A 44 20.91 -1.63 -2.00
C VAL A 44 19.56 -1.95 -2.61
N VAL A 45 18.89 -2.95 -2.06
CA VAL A 45 17.47 -3.22 -2.28
C VAL A 45 16.74 -2.84 -0.99
N GLY A 46 15.99 -1.75 -1.01
CA GLY A 46 15.20 -1.27 0.13
C GLY A 46 13.74 -1.71 0.00
N GLN A 47 13.35 -2.72 0.77
CA GLN A 47 11.96 -3.16 0.83
C GLN A 47 11.24 -2.49 2.01
N SER A 48 10.28 -1.62 1.71
CA SER A 48 9.47 -0.95 2.74
C SER A 48 8.17 -0.43 2.17
N ALA A 49 7.17 -0.27 3.03
CA ALA A 49 5.85 0.23 2.66
C ALA A 49 5.90 1.62 2.00
N THR A 50 4.87 1.95 1.23
CA THR A 50 4.67 3.30 0.68
C THR A 50 4.47 4.30 1.84
N GLY A 51 5.09 5.49 1.74
CA GLY A 51 5.02 6.50 2.80
C GLY A 51 6.02 6.31 3.94
N SER A 52 6.91 5.31 3.89
CA SER A 52 7.94 5.05 4.91
C SER A 52 9.12 6.06 4.89
N GLY A 53 9.19 6.95 3.89
CA GLY A 53 10.27 7.92 3.73
C GLY A 53 11.38 7.49 2.75
N LYS A 54 11.14 6.53 1.84
CA LYS A 54 12.08 6.03 0.81
C LYS A 54 12.70 7.16 -0.01
N THR A 55 11.90 8.13 -0.44
CA THR A 55 12.37 9.23 -1.30
C THR A 55 13.55 9.98 -0.69
N HIS A 56 13.48 10.34 0.57
CA HIS A 56 14.59 11.02 1.25
C HIS A 56 15.70 10.04 1.67
N ALA A 57 15.40 8.73 1.80
CA ALA A 57 16.43 7.72 2.06
C ALA A 57 17.46 7.61 0.93
N PHE A 58 17.05 7.85 -0.34
CA PHE A 58 18.00 7.92 -1.45
C PHE A 58 18.41 9.35 -1.84
N LEU A 59 17.52 10.35 -1.80
CA LEU A 59 17.89 11.72 -2.20
C LEU A 59 19.00 12.31 -1.32
N LEU A 60 18.94 12.15 -0.01
CA LEU A 60 19.93 12.72 0.91
C LEU A 60 21.37 12.23 0.63
N PRO A 61 21.64 10.93 0.53
CA PRO A 61 22.97 10.46 0.18
C PRO A 61 23.37 10.81 -1.26
N LEU A 62 22.44 10.79 -2.23
CA LEU A 62 22.72 11.19 -3.60
C LEU A 62 23.19 12.64 -3.67
N PHE A 63 22.47 13.57 -3.05
CA PHE A 63 22.87 14.98 -2.98
C PHE A 63 24.23 15.19 -2.30
N SER A 64 24.59 14.32 -1.34
CA SER A 64 25.90 14.36 -0.69
C SER A 64 27.05 13.89 -1.60
N LYS A 65 26.76 13.06 -2.62
CA LYS A 65 27.75 12.43 -3.52
C LYS A 65 27.89 13.13 -4.88
N ILE A 66 26.88 13.88 -5.32
CA ILE A 66 26.93 14.59 -6.61
C ILE A 66 27.96 15.73 -6.53
N ASN A 67 28.83 15.77 -7.52
CA ASN A 67 29.75 16.91 -7.73
C ASN A 67 29.03 18.02 -8.52
N PRO A 68 28.75 19.20 -7.91
CA PRO A 68 28.03 20.26 -8.59
C PRO A 68 28.81 20.94 -9.73
N GLU A 69 30.13 20.81 -9.73
CA GLU A 69 30.99 21.40 -10.77
C GLU A 69 31.05 20.56 -12.07
N MET A 70 30.73 19.26 -11.96
CA MET A 70 30.72 18.35 -13.09
C MET A 70 29.41 18.53 -13.90
N GLN A 71 29.51 19.11 -15.11
CA GLN A 71 28.39 19.37 -16.01
C GLN A 71 28.02 18.13 -16.83
N ALA A 72 27.72 17.01 -16.15
CA ALA A 72 27.37 15.73 -16.76
C ALA A 72 26.36 15.01 -15.91
N VAL A 73 25.65 14.04 -16.48
CA VAL A 73 24.70 13.21 -15.71
C VAL A 73 25.47 12.33 -14.74
N GLN A 74 25.13 12.41 -13.46
CA GLN A 74 25.76 11.64 -12.39
C GLN A 74 24.77 10.66 -11.74
N VAL A 75 23.49 11.01 -11.75
CA VAL A 75 22.41 10.21 -11.15
C VAL A 75 21.22 10.16 -12.09
N VAL A 76 20.67 8.97 -12.26
CA VAL A 76 19.37 8.77 -12.90
C VAL A 76 18.42 8.14 -11.89
N ILE A 77 17.19 8.63 -11.82
CA ILE A 77 16.10 8.07 -11.01
C ILE A 77 14.94 7.76 -11.95
N THR A 78 14.52 6.50 -11.97
CA THR A 78 13.32 6.08 -12.70
C THR A 78 12.22 5.68 -11.75
N THR A 79 11.01 6.03 -12.13
CA THR A 79 9.77 5.69 -11.41
C THR A 79 8.64 5.44 -12.41
N PRO A 80 7.71 4.51 -12.13
CA PRO A 80 6.76 4.04 -13.14
C PRO A 80 5.72 5.09 -13.56
N SER A 81 5.45 6.10 -12.75
CA SER A 81 4.43 7.11 -13.06
C SER A 81 4.99 8.52 -13.15
N ARG A 82 4.31 9.36 -13.93
CA ARG A 82 4.66 10.79 -14.08
C ARG A 82 4.49 11.54 -12.78
N GLU A 83 3.48 11.18 -12.02
CA GLU A 83 3.14 11.77 -10.74
C GLU A 83 4.25 11.53 -9.70
N LEU A 84 4.71 10.29 -9.59
CA LEU A 84 5.86 9.94 -8.73
C LEU A 84 7.13 10.68 -9.16
N ALA A 85 7.39 10.75 -10.48
CA ALA A 85 8.53 11.52 -10.99
C ALA A 85 8.45 13.00 -10.59
N TYR A 86 7.28 13.61 -10.65
CA TYR A 86 7.07 14.99 -10.17
C TYR A 86 7.25 15.14 -8.66
N GLN A 87 6.80 14.17 -7.86
CA GLN A 87 6.98 14.18 -6.40
C GLN A 87 8.47 14.13 -6.04
N ILE A 88 9.21 13.18 -6.63
CA ILE A 88 10.66 13.07 -6.42
C ILE A 88 11.37 14.35 -6.89
N TYR A 89 10.97 14.90 -8.04
CA TYR A 89 11.51 16.15 -8.55
C TYR A 89 11.29 17.33 -7.62
N ASN A 90 10.09 17.46 -7.05
CA ASN A 90 9.77 18.51 -6.11
C ASN A 90 10.57 18.35 -4.80
N ALA A 91 10.68 17.12 -4.28
CA ALA A 91 11.49 16.83 -3.10
C ALA A 91 12.97 17.15 -3.35
N ALA A 92 13.51 16.78 -4.52
CA ALA A 92 14.86 17.13 -4.91
C ALA A 92 15.07 18.65 -5.02
N LYS A 93 14.11 19.38 -5.61
CA LYS A 93 14.16 20.86 -5.66
C LYS A 93 14.13 21.51 -4.28
N GLN A 94 13.35 20.97 -3.33
CA GLN A 94 13.32 21.47 -1.96
C GLN A 94 14.71 21.35 -1.30
N LEU A 95 15.40 20.22 -1.46
CA LEU A 95 16.76 20.04 -0.97
C LEU A 95 17.75 20.98 -1.69
N ASN A 96 17.63 21.07 -3.00
CA ASN A 96 18.52 21.87 -3.87
C ASN A 96 18.48 23.37 -3.57
N LYS A 97 17.37 23.86 -3.03
CA LYS A 97 17.20 25.28 -2.62
C LYS A 97 18.23 25.73 -1.58
N TYR A 98 18.72 24.81 -0.77
CA TYR A 98 19.69 25.08 0.30
C TYR A 98 21.14 24.75 -0.10
N ALA A 99 21.34 24.20 -1.29
CA ALA A 99 22.68 23.87 -1.77
C ALA A 99 23.49 25.13 -2.08
N PRO A 100 24.76 25.22 -1.64
CA PRO A 100 25.62 26.35 -1.94
C PRO A 100 25.90 26.47 -3.46
N HIS A 101 25.96 25.34 -4.16
CA HIS A 101 26.06 25.24 -5.60
C HIS A 101 24.88 24.41 -6.12
N PRO A 102 23.77 25.06 -6.55
CA PRO A 102 22.57 24.34 -6.97
C PRO A 102 22.80 23.44 -8.17
N LEU A 103 22.33 22.21 -8.08
CA LEU A 103 22.38 21.21 -9.15
C LEU A 103 21.38 21.55 -10.26
N THR A 104 21.72 21.22 -11.51
CA THR A 104 20.76 21.18 -12.60
C THR A 104 19.99 19.86 -12.51
N ILE A 105 18.69 19.94 -12.23
CA ILE A 105 17.80 18.79 -12.05
C ILE A 105 16.72 18.84 -13.11
N HIS A 106 16.54 17.79 -13.89
CA HIS A 106 15.48 17.71 -14.89
C HIS A 106 14.56 16.52 -14.67
N ASN A 107 13.27 16.72 -15.00
CA ASN A 107 12.23 15.70 -14.94
C ASN A 107 11.76 15.36 -16.35
N TYR A 108 12.01 14.12 -16.80
CA TYR A 108 11.66 13.63 -18.13
C TYR A 108 10.52 12.62 -18.06
N VAL A 109 9.31 13.06 -18.40
CA VAL A 109 8.11 12.23 -18.39
C VAL A 109 7.39 12.27 -19.73
N GLY A 110 6.68 11.20 -20.06
CA GLY A 110 5.86 11.14 -21.27
C GLY A 110 4.74 12.19 -21.28
N GLY A 111 4.26 12.56 -22.49
CA GLY A 111 3.20 13.56 -22.64
C GLY A 111 3.63 15.01 -22.47
N THR A 112 4.93 15.26 -22.39
CA THR A 112 5.54 16.60 -22.51
C THR A 112 6.25 16.72 -23.87
N ASP A 113 6.56 17.94 -24.29
CA ASP A 113 7.23 18.21 -25.56
C ASP A 113 8.65 17.60 -25.55
N LYS A 114 8.85 16.58 -26.40
CA LYS A 114 10.13 15.87 -26.55
C LYS A 114 11.18 16.75 -27.20
N GLN A 115 10.79 17.50 -28.24
CA GLN A 115 11.72 18.33 -29.00
C GLN A 115 12.33 19.42 -28.11
N HIS A 116 11.51 20.07 -27.31
CA HIS A 116 11.99 21.05 -26.32
C HIS A 116 12.96 20.43 -25.29
N GLN A 117 12.70 19.19 -24.86
CA GLN A 117 13.64 18.48 -23.95
C GLN A 117 14.98 18.17 -24.63
N ILE A 118 14.98 17.77 -25.91
CA ILE A 118 16.18 17.53 -26.69
C ILE A 118 16.98 18.82 -26.84
N GLU A 119 16.34 19.95 -27.18
CA GLU A 119 16.97 21.25 -27.28
C GLU A 119 17.61 21.73 -25.96
N GLN A 120 16.97 21.46 -24.84
CA GLN A 120 17.55 21.77 -23.53
C GLN A 120 18.79 20.90 -23.26
N LEU A 121 18.73 19.61 -23.55
CA LEU A 121 19.83 18.65 -23.35
C LEU A 121 21.02 18.94 -24.24
N SER A 122 20.82 19.42 -25.46
CA SER A 122 21.93 19.82 -26.37
C SER A 122 22.69 21.02 -25.84
N ARG A 123 22.09 21.88 -25.04
CA ARG A 123 22.72 23.05 -24.42
C ARG A 123 23.48 22.69 -23.14
N LYS A 124 22.86 21.86 -22.29
CA LYS A 124 23.41 21.50 -20.99
C LYS A 124 22.85 20.18 -20.51
N GLN A 125 23.72 19.25 -20.12
CA GLN A 125 23.34 18.01 -19.46
C GLN A 125 23.06 18.29 -17.95
N PRO A 126 22.00 17.72 -17.36
CA PRO A 126 21.73 17.85 -15.93
C PRO A 126 22.63 16.91 -15.11
N GLN A 127 22.91 17.26 -13.85
CA GLN A 127 23.59 16.35 -12.92
C GLN A 127 22.64 15.27 -12.39
N LEU A 128 21.35 15.59 -12.22
CA LEU A 128 20.33 14.66 -11.73
C LEU A 128 19.16 14.58 -12.72
N VAL A 129 18.92 13.37 -13.21
CA VAL A 129 17.79 13.03 -14.07
C VAL A 129 16.74 12.27 -13.25
N ILE A 130 15.51 12.71 -13.35
CA ILE A 130 14.35 12.01 -12.79
C ILE A 130 13.37 11.78 -13.93
N GLY A 131 12.75 10.60 -14.03
CA GLY A 131 11.80 10.40 -15.11
C GLY A 131 11.07 9.07 -15.12
N THR A 132 10.18 8.92 -16.12
CA THR A 132 9.57 7.63 -16.41
C THR A 132 10.43 6.83 -17.38
N PRO A 133 10.52 5.48 -17.23
CA PRO A 133 11.44 4.65 -18.01
C PRO A 133 11.35 4.88 -19.51
N GLY A 134 10.16 4.85 -20.09
CA GLY A 134 9.98 5.02 -21.54
C GLY A 134 10.51 6.36 -22.07
N ARG A 135 10.33 7.49 -21.34
CA ARG A 135 10.83 8.79 -21.78
C ARG A 135 12.36 8.91 -21.60
N VAL A 136 12.90 8.41 -20.50
CA VAL A 136 14.35 8.41 -20.24
C VAL A 136 15.05 7.59 -21.33
N LEU A 137 14.58 6.38 -21.61
CA LEU A 137 15.12 5.53 -22.67
C LEU A 137 15.01 6.17 -24.07
N ASP A 138 13.90 6.82 -24.37
CA ASP A 138 13.67 7.51 -25.63
C ASP A 138 14.66 8.68 -25.86
N LEU A 139 15.03 9.40 -24.80
CA LEU A 139 16.07 10.44 -24.85
C LEU A 139 17.49 9.86 -24.96
N ILE A 140 17.78 8.73 -24.34
CA ILE A 140 19.04 8.01 -24.46
C ILE A 140 19.19 7.49 -25.90
N ARG A 141 18.19 6.81 -26.46
CA ARG A 141 18.18 6.27 -27.81
C ARG A 141 18.34 7.36 -28.90
N SER A 142 17.77 8.54 -28.64
CA SER A 142 17.99 9.70 -29.53
C SER A 142 19.32 10.40 -29.33
N GLN A 143 20.22 9.85 -28.51
CA GLN A 143 21.53 10.41 -28.17
C GLN A 143 21.48 11.84 -27.59
N ALA A 144 20.30 12.28 -27.10
CA ALA A 144 20.16 13.59 -26.50
C ALA A 144 20.54 13.56 -25.00
N LEU A 145 20.26 12.49 -24.32
CA LEU A 145 20.60 12.28 -22.89
C LEU A 145 21.80 11.33 -22.81
N ASP A 146 22.93 11.84 -22.34
CA ASP A 146 24.15 11.06 -22.14
C ASP A 146 24.27 10.64 -20.67
N ILE A 147 24.20 9.31 -20.40
CA ILE A 147 24.30 8.74 -19.06
C ILE A 147 25.58 7.92 -18.83
N HIS A 148 26.51 7.90 -19.76
CA HIS A 148 27.75 7.11 -19.66
C HIS A 148 28.65 7.54 -18.50
N THR A 149 28.49 8.76 -18.01
CA THR A 149 29.22 9.29 -16.87
C THR A 149 28.48 9.07 -15.54
N ALA A 150 27.20 8.64 -15.59
CA ALA A 150 26.40 8.43 -14.41
C ALA A 150 26.82 7.13 -13.70
N LYS A 151 27.08 7.22 -12.40
CA LYS A 151 27.48 6.09 -11.57
C LYS A 151 26.42 5.66 -10.56
N MET A 152 25.28 6.34 -10.54
CA MET A 152 24.21 6.07 -9.58
C MET A 152 22.87 5.96 -10.31
N PHE A 153 22.18 4.83 -10.10
CA PHE A 153 20.88 4.58 -10.68
C PHE A 153 19.88 4.15 -9.61
N VAL A 154 18.76 4.85 -9.53
CA VAL A 154 17.66 4.53 -8.64
C VAL A 154 16.47 4.03 -9.45
N VAL A 155 15.93 2.89 -9.05
CA VAL A 155 14.65 2.37 -9.52
C VAL A 155 13.67 2.41 -8.35
N ASP A 156 12.78 3.39 -8.34
CA ASP A 156 11.77 3.53 -7.29
C ASP A 156 10.45 2.87 -7.71
N GLU A 157 9.73 2.29 -6.75
CA GLU A 157 8.52 1.47 -6.96
C GLU A 157 8.74 0.38 -8.04
N ALA A 158 9.77 -0.47 -7.81
CA ALA A 158 10.19 -1.47 -8.79
C ALA A 158 9.14 -2.55 -9.06
N ASP A 159 8.34 -2.96 -8.08
CA ASP A 159 7.19 -3.83 -8.24
C ASP A 159 6.16 -3.22 -9.20
N MET A 160 5.83 -1.95 -9.01
CA MET A 160 4.93 -1.22 -9.90
C MET A 160 5.53 -1.03 -11.30
N THR A 161 6.85 -0.82 -11.40
CA THR A 161 7.57 -0.75 -12.69
C THR A 161 7.43 -2.06 -13.48
N LEU A 162 7.55 -3.20 -12.80
CA LEU A 162 7.32 -4.53 -13.36
C LEU A 162 5.86 -4.73 -13.81
N ASP A 163 4.90 -4.36 -12.97
CA ASP A 163 3.47 -4.53 -13.23
C ASP A 163 2.97 -3.68 -14.41
N MET A 164 3.55 -2.50 -14.58
CA MET A 164 3.26 -1.64 -15.73
C MET A 164 3.96 -2.06 -17.02
N GLY A 165 4.78 -3.12 -16.96
CA GLY A 165 5.52 -3.63 -18.11
C GLY A 165 6.78 -2.85 -18.47
N PHE A 166 7.24 -1.94 -17.62
CA PHE A 166 8.42 -1.08 -17.89
C PHE A 166 9.76 -1.70 -17.48
N LEU A 167 9.78 -2.97 -17.03
CA LEU A 167 11.03 -3.59 -16.63
C LEU A 167 12.03 -3.71 -17.79
N HIS A 168 11.52 -3.91 -19.01
CA HIS A 168 12.35 -3.99 -20.21
C HIS A 168 13.03 -2.64 -20.51
N GLU A 169 12.33 -1.53 -20.39
CA GLU A 169 12.90 -0.20 -20.57
C GLU A 169 13.94 0.11 -19.49
N VAL A 170 13.67 -0.28 -18.24
CA VAL A 170 14.62 -0.11 -17.12
C VAL A 170 15.87 -0.98 -17.34
N ASP A 171 15.72 -2.21 -17.84
CA ASP A 171 16.84 -3.08 -18.21
C ASP A 171 17.71 -2.46 -19.31
N GLN A 172 17.10 -1.88 -20.34
CA GLN A 172 17.82 -1.17 -21.39
C GLN A 172 18.51 0.09 -20.88
N ILE A 173 17.88 0.89 -20.01
CA ILE A 173 18.53 2.05 -19.39
C ILE A 173 19.73 1.59 -18.58
N ALA A 174 19.58 0.55 -17.75
CA ALA A 174 20.65 0.02 -16.92
C ALA A 174 21.86 -0.45 -17.73
N SER A 175 21.65 -0.97 -18.94
CA SER A 175 22.74 -1.44 -19.83
C SER A 175 23.61 -0.32 -20.41
N HIS A 176 23.21 0.95 -20.29
CA HIS A 176 24.01 2.10 -20.74
C HIS A 176 24.90 2.69 -19.65
N PHE A 177 24.81 2.21 -18.43
CA PHE A 177 25.66 2.65 -17.32
C PHE A 177 27.04 1.97 -17.36
N PRO A 178 28.07 2.58 -16.77
CA PRO A 178 29.38 1.95 -16.59
C PRO A 178 29.32 0.76 -15.63
N GLU A 179 30.35 -0.09 -15.66
CA GLU A 179 30.41 -1.31 -14.82
C GLU A 179 30.43 -1.02 -13.31
N ASP A 180 30.99 0.13 -12.91
CA ASP A 180 31.04 0.57 -11.50
C ASP A 180 29.75 1.23 -11.01
N LEU A 181 28.60 0.80 -11.56
CA LEU A 181 27.29 1.31 -11.22
C LEU A 181 26.90 0.98 -9.78
N GLN A 182 26.57 2.00 -9.00
CA GLN A 182 25.83 1.85 -7.74
C GLN A 182 24.33 1.88 -8.01
N MET A 183 23.66 0.73 -7.92
CA MET A 183 22.22 0.62 -8.15
C MET A 183 21.46 0.57 -6.84
N MET A 184 20.37 1.31 -6.77
CA MET A 184 19.45 1.38 -5.62
C MET A 184 18.05 1.03 -6.09
N VAL A 185 17.47 -0.02 -5.57
CA VAL A 185 16.12 -0.48 -5.94
C VAL A 185 15.21 -0.38 -4.72
N PHE A 186 14.14 0.38 -4.87
CA PHE A 186 13.14 0.56 -3.81
C PHE A 186 11.80 -0.04 -4.25
N SER A 187 11.18 -0.81 -3.36
CA SER A 187 9.93 -1.50 -3.65
C SER A 187 9.16 -1.79 -2.37
N ALA A 188 7.86 -1.94 -2.46
CA ALA A 188 7.08 -2.47 -1.34
C ALA A 188 7.20 -4.00 -1.30
N THR A 189 7.30 -4.66 -2.46
CA THR A 189 7.44 -6.11 -2.59
C THR A 189 8.57 -6.47 -3.54
N ILE A 190 9.12 -7.70 -3.43
CA ILE A 190 10.14 -8.23 -4.35
C ILE A 190 9.58 -9.45 -5.09
N PRO A 191 8.78 -9.24 -6.16
CA PRO A 191 8.24 -10.33 -6.95
C PRO A 191 9.32 -11.22 -7.56
N GLN A 192 9.02 -12.51 -7.76
CA GLN A 192 9.99 -13.45 -8.36
C GLN A 192 10.51 -12.98 -9.73
N LYS A 193 9.66 -12.33 -10.52
CA LYS A 193 10.02 -11.80 -11.85
C LYS A 193 11.03 -10.65 -11.80
N LEU A 194 11.17 -9.96 -10.68
CA LEU A 194 12.16 -8.88 -10.49
C LEU A 194 13.56 -9.44 -10.18
N ARG A 195 13.65 -10.63 -9.60
CA ARG A 195 14.94 -11.23 -9.17
C ARG A 195 15.98 -11.40 -10.26
N PRO A 196 15.64 -11.81 -11.52
CA PRO A 196 16.63 -11.88 -12.61
C PRO A 196 17.26 -10.52 -12.92
N PHE A 197 16.46 -9.45 -12.94
CA PHE A 197 16.94 -8.08 -13.13
C PHE A 197 17.92 -7.67 -12.02
N LEU A 198 17.55 -7.88 -10.76
CA LEU A 198 18.42 -7.58 -9.62
C LEU A 198 19.76 -8.33 -9.71
N LYS A 199 19.74 -9.62 -10.03
CA LYS A 199 20.96 -10.43 -10.19
C LYS A 199 21.86 -9.97 -11.34
N LYS A 200 21.29 -9.39 -12.39
CA LYS A 200 22.03 -8.94 -13.57
C LYS A 200 22.87 -7.69 -13.28
N TYR A 201 22.35 -6.77 -12.49
CA TYR A 201 22.94 -5.44 -12.27
C TYR A 201 23.46 -5.19 -10.85
N MET A 202 23.19 -6.08 -9.91
CA MET A 202 23.55 -5.88 -8.51
C MET A 202 24.36 -7.08 -8.01
N GLU A 203 25.66 -6.89 -7.91
CA GLU A 203 26.54 -7.88 -7.28
C GLU A 203 26.51 -7.69 -5.76
N ASN A 204 26.08 -8.73 -5.03
CA ASN A 204 25.98 -8.75 -3.56
C ASN A 204 25.31 -7.48 -2.95
N PRO A 205 24.11 -7.10 -3.40
CA PRO A 205 23.44 -5.94 -2.84
C PRO A 205 23.12 -6.14 -1.36
N VAL A 206 23.11 -5.04 -0.61
CA VAL A 206 22.50 -5.06 0.72
C VAL A 206 20.99 -5.11 0.56
N VAL A 207 20.36 -6.09 1.16
CA VAL A 207 18.89 -6.18 1.19
C VAL A 207 18.40 -5.72 2.55
N GLU A 208 17.75 -4.57 2.57
CA GLU A 208 17.17 -3.98 3.77
C GLU A 208 15.65 -4.17 3.73
N GLU A 209 15.18 -5.17 4.45
CA GLU A 209 13.76 -5.41 4.66
C GLU A 209 13.32 -4.67 5.94
N ILE A 210 12.54 -3.62 5.77
CA ILE A 210 11.98 -2.89 6.91
C ILE A 210 10.66 -3.57 7.28
N PRO A 211 10.60 -4.32 8.40
CA PRO A 211 9.39 -4.97 8.82
C PRO A 211 8.30 -3.94 9.08
N THR A 212 7.15 -4.12 8.50
CA THR A 212 5.95 -3.42 8.94
C THR A 212 5.33 -4.25 10.08
N GLU A 213 5.23 -3.68 11.27
CA GLU A 213 4.59 -4.35 12.43
C GLU A 213 3.14 -4.77 12.13
N ALA A 214 2.50 -4.10 11.18
CA ALA A 214 1.17 -4.45 10.69
C ALA A 214 1.11 -4.31 9.16
N VAL A 215 0.42 -5.23 8.49
CA VAL A 215 0.19 -5.20 7.03
C VAL A 215 -0.56 -3.92 6.61
N ILE A 216 -1.41 -3.41 7.49
CA ILE A 216 -2.12 -2.13 7.34
C ILE A 216 -1.74 -1.23 8.51
N ASN A 217 -1.54 0.07 8.24
CA ASN A 217 -1.26 1.06 9.28
C ASN A 217 -2.29 0.97 10.41
N PRO A 218 -1.87 0.87 11.69
CA PRO A 218 -2.76 0.82 12.85
C PRO A 218 -3.72 2.01 12.97
N ASP A 219 -3.36 3.16 12.40
CA ASP A 219 -4.21 4.37 12.37
C ASP A 219 -5.37 4.28 11.36
N VAL A 220 -5.49 3.15 10.63
CA VAL A 220 -6.57 2.91 9.67
C VAL A 220 -7.59 1.94 10.21
N ASP A 221 -8.82 2.42 10.38
CA ASP A 221 -9.99 1.57 10.61
C ASP A 221 -10.35 0.83 9.33
N ASN A 222 -10.03 -0.46 9.25
CA ASN A 222 -10.26 -1.27 8.05
C ASN A 222 -11.58 -2.07 8.16
N TRP A 223 -12.60 -1.59 7.46
CA TRP A 223 -13.96 -2.14 7.52
C TRP A 223 -14.25 -3.03 6.32
N LEU A 224 -14.97 -4.10 6.56
CA LEU A 224 -15.45 -5.03 5.53
C LEU A 224 -16.98 -4.98 5.47
N MET A 225 -17.54 -4.69 4.31
CA MET A 225 -18.99 -4.53 4.13
C MET A 225 -19.50 -5.39 2.98
N SER A 226 -20.40 -6.31 3.28
CA SER A 226 -21.05 -7.15 2.27
C SER A 226 -22.13 -6.37 1.52
N THR A 227 -22.10 -6.44 0.20
CA THR A 227 -23.15 -5.84 -0.64
C THR A 227 -24.48 -6.55 -0.51
N LYS A 228 -24.50 -7.86 -0.20
CA LYS A 228 -25.73 -8.67 -0.03
C LYS A 228 -26.79 -8.48 -1.13
N GLY A 229 -26.35 -8.25 -2.37
CA GLY A 229 -27.24 -7.96 -3.49
C GLY A 229 -27.82 -6.55 -3.52
N GLN A 230 -27.32 -5.63 -2.71
CA GLN A 230 -27.62 -4.21 -2.81
C GLN A 230 -26.92 -3.61 -4.02
N ASP A 231 -27.49 -2.57 -4.59
CA ASP A 231 -26.84 -1.77 -5.62
C ASP A 231 -25.59 -1.10 -5.05
N ARG A 232 -24.43 -1.37 -5.65
CA ARG A 232 -23.13 -0.83 -5.20
C ARG A 232 -23.06 0.68 -5.33
N ASN A 233 -23.63 1.27 -6.38
CA ASN A 233 -23.62 2.71 -6.60
C ASN A 233 -24.40 3.42 -5.49
N GLN A 234 -25.59 2.90 -5.16
CA GLN A 234 -26.41 3.45 -4.09
C GLN A 234 -25.74 3.28 -2.71
N LEU A 235 -25.08 2.14 -2.48
CA LEU A 235 -24.35 1.89 -1.24
C LEU A 235 -23.19 2.87 -1.07
N ILE A 236 -22.38 3.07 -2.13
CA ILE A 236 -21.25 4.03 -2.11
C ILE A 236 -21.77 5.45 -1.88
N TYR A 237 -22.81 5.87 -2.61
CA TYR A 237 -23.42 7.19 -2.41
C TYR A 237 -23.81 7.43 -0.94
N ARG A 238 -24.49 6.46 -0.31
CA ARG A 238 -24.87 6.55 1.09
C ARG A 238 -23.66 6.61 2.04
N LEU A 239 -22.60 5.84 1.76
CA LEU A 239 -21.38 5.86 2.58
C LEU A 239 -20.68 7.22 2.50
N LEU A 240 -20.66 7.85 1.31
CA LEU A 240 -20.07 9.17 1.10
C LEU A 240 -20.84 10.28 1.79
N THR A 241 -22.20 10.20 1.78
CA THR A 241 -23.06 11.23 2.36
C THR A 241 -23.28 11.10 3.87
N LEU A 242 -23.10 9.89 4.44
CA LEU A 242 -23.24 9.66 5.88
C LEU A 242 -22.02 10.11 6.69
N GLY A 243 -20.82 10.03 6.12
CA GLY A 243 -19.56 10.24 6.83
C GLY A 243 -18.96 11.62 6.66
N GLU A 244 -19.44 12.43 5.72
CA GLU A 244 -18.87 13.74 5.33
C GLU A 244 -17.33 13.72 5.31
N PRO A 245 -16.70 12.81 4.53
CA PRO A 245 -15.24 12.69 4.55
C PRO A 245 -14.60 13.98 4.06
N TYR A 246 -13.47 14.36 4.63
CA TYR A 246 -12.70 15.51 4.15
C TYR A 246 -12.28 15.31 2.68
N LEU A 247 -11.76 14.15 2.35
CA LEU A 247 -11.49 13.68 0.99
C LEU A 247 -11.68 12.17 0.94
N ALA A 248 -12.53 11.70 0.02
CA ALA A 248 -12.75 10.28 -0.22
C ALA A 248 -12.13 9.84 -1.54
N LEU A 249 -11.39 8.72 -1.50
CA LEU A 249 -10.83 8.06 -2.66
C LEU A 249 -11.50 6.71 -2.88
N ILE A 250 -12.20 6.55 -4.01
CA ILE A 250 -12.94 5.34 -4.36
C ILE A 250 -12.16 4.60 -5.46
N PHE A 251 -11.81 3.35 -5.20
CA PHE A 251 -11.08 2.49 -6.12
C PHE A 251 -12.01 1.54 -6.86
N ALA A 252 -11.84 1.46 -8.18
CA ALA A 252 -12.48 0.48 -9.05
C ALA A 252 -11.45 -0.17 -9.99
N ASN A 253 -11.65 -1.44 -10.35
CA ASN A 253 -10.68 -2.20 -11.14
C ASN A 253 -10.59 -1.77 -12.60
N THR A 254 -11.66 -1.24 -13.18
CA THR A 254 -11.72 -0.91 -14.62
C THR A 254 -12.04 0.57 -14.86
N LYS A 255 -11.59 1.09 -16.01
CA LYS A 255 -11.90 2.47 -16.43
C LYS A 255 -13.41 2.67 -16.68
N GLU A 256 -14.08 1.64 -17.22
CA GLU A 256 -15.52 1.65 -17.49
C GLU A 256 -16.28 1.81 -16.17
N ARG A 257 -15.88 1.09 -15.13
CA ARG A 257 -16.50 1.20 -13.81
C ARG A 257 -16.24 2.56 -13.15
N VAL A 258 -15.04 3.12 -13.33
CA VAL A 258 -14.73 4.49 -12.86
C VAL A 258 -15.66 5.51 -13.52
N VAL A 259 -15.87 5.44 -14.84
CA VAL A 259 -16.74 6.35 -15.57
C VAL A 259 -18.20 6.19 -15.11
N GLU A 260 -18.70 4.96 -15.06
CA GLU A 260 -20.07 4.64 -14.63
C GLU A 260 -20.36 5.18 -13.23
N LEU A 261 -19.51 4.87 -12.25
CA LEU A 261 -19.69 5.31 -10.88
C LEU A 261 -19.60 6.83 -10.75
N THR A 262 -18.66 7.46 -11.47
CA THR A 262 -18.54 8.94 -11.49
C THR A 262 -19.82 9.58 -11.99
N GLN A 263 -20.34 9.14 -13.13
CA GLN A 263 -21.59 9.66 -13.69
C GLN A 263 -22.78 9.46 -12.74
N TYR A 264 -22.86 8.29 -12.10
CA TYR A 264 -23.90 8.04 -11.11
C TYR A 264 -23.84 9.04 -9.95
N LEU A 265 -22.65 9.25 -9.37
CA LEU A 265 -22.46 10.16 -8.24
C LEU A 265 -22.69 11.63 -8.62
N GLU A 266 -22.27 12.04 -9.82
CA GLU A 266 -22.57 13.38 -10.37
C GLU A 266 -24.07 13.59 -10.55
N ASN A 267 -24.81 12.59 -11.05
CA ASN A 267 -26.26 12.63 -11.16
C ASN A 267 -26.98 12.72 -9.81
N GLN A 268 -26.33 12.29 -8.72
CA GLN A 268 -26.80 12.47 -7.34
C GLN A 268 -26.40 13.83 -6.75
N GLY A 269 -25.79 14.73 -7.54
CA GLY A 269 -25.39 16.07 -7.12
C GLY A 269 -24.03 16.18 -6.45
N LEU A 270 -23.22 15.12 -6.43
CA LEU A 270 -21.88 15.17 -5.87
C LEU A 270 -20.87 15.72 -6.90
N LYS A 271 -19.92 16.52 -6.43
CA LYS A 271 -18.81 17.01 -7.27
C LYS A 271 -17.66 16.00 -7.22
N VAL A 272 -17.51 15.20 -8.26
CA VAL A 272 -16.60 14.05 -8.32
C VAL A 272 -15.50 14.26 -9.35
N ALA A 273 -14.27 13.93 -9.01
CA ALA A 273 -13.18 13.80 -9.98
C ALA A 273 -12.98 12.34 -10.37
N MET A 274 -12.61 12.08 -11.64
CA MET A 274 -12.22 10.74 -12.07
C MET A 274 -10.76 10.68 -12.52
N ILE A 275 -10.07 9.58 -12.22
CA ILE A 275 -8.69 9.34 -12.65
C ILE A 275 -8.55 7.89 -13.13
N HIS A 276 -8.26 7.73 -14.44
CA HIS A 276 -7.99 6.43 -15.05
C HIS A 276 -6.98 6.54 -16.18
N GLY A 277 -6.44 5.40 -16.64
CA GLY A 277 -5.37 5.36 -17.64
C GLY A 277 -5.75 5.93 -19.02
N GLY A 278 -7.04 6.03 -19.36
CA GLY A 278 -7.53 6.60 -20.61
C GLY A 278 -7.66 8.12 -20.62
N LEU A 279 -7.32 8.83 -19.54
CA LEU A 279 -7.33 10.29 -19.53
C LEU A 279 -6.14 10.86 -20.30
N GLU A 280 -6.40 11.88 -21.13
CA GLU A 280 -5.35 12.67 -21.77
C GLU A 280 -4.40 13.29 -20.72
N ALA A 281 -3.10 13.35 -21.03
CA ALA A 281 -2.08 13.83 -20.11
C ALA A 281 -2.37 15.24 -19.56
N ARG A 282 -2.88 16.15 -20.41
CA ARG A 282 -3.22 17.53 -20.04
C ARG A 282 -4.42 17.56 -19.08
N ARG A 283 -5.48 16.79 -19.38
CA ARG A 283 -6.66 16.67 -18.52
C ARG A 283 -6.30 16.06 -17.17
N ARG A 284 -5.52 14.97 -17.17
CA ARG A 284 -5.03 14.32 -15.96
C ARG A 284 -4.26 15.29 -15.06
N LYS A 285 -3.29 16.05 -15.63
CA LYS A 285 -2.51 17.05 -14.88
C LYS A 285 -3.41 18.13 -14.27
N ARG A 286 -4.43 18.60 -15.01
CA ARG A 286 -5.41 19.58 -14.52
C ARG A 286 -6.22 19.01 -13.37
N THR A 287 -6.80 17.81 -13.54
CA THR A 287 -7.59 17.12 -12.49
C THR A 287 -6.77 16.91 -11.24
N MET A 288 -5.51 16.45 -11.37
CA MET A 288 -4.61 16.29 -10.22
C MET A 288 -4.39 17.58 -9.45
N ARG A 289 -4.13 18.69 -10.16
CA ARG A 289 -3.97 20.01 -9.52
C ARG A 289 -5.23 20.42 -8.77
N GLN A 290 -6.40 20.19 -9.36
CA GLN A 290 -7.69 20.51 -8.74
C GLN A 290 -7.95 19.66 -7.49
N ILE A 291 -7.56 18.38 -7.49
CA ILE A 291 -7.64 17.51 -6.31
C ILE A 291 -6.71 18.02 -5.19
N HIS A 292 -5.46 18.36 -5.52
CA HIS A 292 -4.51 18.93 -4.54
C HIS A 292 -5.00 20.27 -3.96
N ASN A 293 -5.71 21.07 -4.75
CA ASN A 293 -6.34 22.30 -4.29
C ASN A 293 -7.66 22.07 -3.52
N LEU A 294 -8.04 20.80 -3.28
CA LEU A 294 -9.29 20.42 -2.60
C LEU A 294 -10.57 20.94 -3.31
N GLU A 295 -10.50 21.10 -4.63
CA GLU A 295 -11.68 21.50 -5.42
C GLU A 295 -12.69 20.36 -5.55
N TYR A 296 -12.27 19.11 -5.25
CA TYR A 296 -13.09 17.91 -5.25
C TYR A 296 -12.99 17.21 -3.89
N GLN A 297 -14.12 16.82 -3.35
CA GLN A 297 -14.21 16.03 -2.12
C GLN A 297 -14.20 14.52 -2.40
N TYR A 298 -14.60 14.12 -3.60
CA TYR A 298 -14.74 12.72 -4.02
C TYR A 298 -13.90 12.47 -5.27
N VAL A 299 -13.13 11.39 -5.25
CA VAL A 299 -12.27 10.98 -6.37
C VAL A 299 -12.50 9.51 -6.65
N VAL A 300 -12.90 9.17 -7.87
CA VAL A 300 -13.01 7.78 -8.34
C VAL A 300 -11.82 7.45 -9.22
N ALA A 301 -11.11 6.37 -8.93
CA ALA A 301 -9.86 6.06 -9.63
C ALA A 301 -9.65 4.56 -9.86
N THR A 302 -8.90 4.23 -10.92
CA THR A 302 -8.31 2.90 -11.06
C THR A 302 -6.99 2.80 -10.30
N ASP A 303 -6.59 1.57 -9.89
CA ASP A 303 -5.32 1.33 -9.21
C ASP A 303 -4.13 1.97 -9.90
N LEU A 304 -3.98 1.66 -11.19
CA LEU A 304 -2.87 2.14 -12.00
C LEU A 304 -2.80 3.67 -12.05
N ALA A 305 -3.95 4.32 -12.06
CA ALA A 305 -4.05 5.76 -12.18
C ALA A 305 -3.88 6.48 -10.82
N ALA A 306 -4.25 5.82 -9.73
CA ALA A 306 -4.13 6.37 -8.37
C ALA A 306 -2.80 5.99 -7.68
N ARG A 307 -2.01 5.09 -8.28
CA ARG A 307 -0.67 4.76 -7.79
C ARG A 307 0.27 5.93 -7.94
N GLY A 308 1.10 6.10 -6.93
CA GLY A 308 2.06 7.20 -6.92
C GLY A 308 1.46 8.58 -6.75
N ILE A 309 0.15 8.70 -6.58
CA ILE A 309 -0.49 9.97 -6.26
C ILE A 309 -0.40 10.16 -4.74
N ASP A 310 0.38 11.14 -4.32
CA ASP A 310 0.36 11.61 -2.94
C ASP A 310 -0.73 12.67 -2.83
N ILE A 311 -1.88 12.25 -2.31
CA ILE A 311 -2.98 13.13 -2.01
C ILE A 311 -3.05 13.23 -0.50
N ASP A 312 -2.72 14.40 0.03
CA ASP A 312 -2.86 14.67 1.46
C ASP A 312 -4.34 14.77 1.85
N GLY A 313 -4.65 14.38 3.08
CA GLY A 313 -5.99 14.56 3.64
C GLY A 313 -7.03 13.53 3.20
N VAL A 314 -6.63 12.40 2.60
CA VAL A 314 -7.57 11.29 2.35
C VAL A 314 -8.02 10.71 3.67
N SER A 315 -9.25 11.01 4.08
CA SER A 315 -9.86 10.51 5.31
C SER A 315 -10.63 9.19 5.12
N LEU A 316 -11.08 8.94 3.88
CA LEU A 316 -11.85 7.75 3.54
C LEU A 316 -11.34 7.11 2.25
N VAL A 317 -11.10 5.81 2.30
CA VAL A 317 -10.87 4.96 1.13
C VAL A 317 -12.04 4.00 0.99
N ILE A 318 -12.63 3.89 -0.20
CA ILE A 318 -13.62 2.87 -0.53
C ILE A 318 -13.07 1.98 -1.63
N ASN A 319 -12.93 0.69 -1.37
CA ASN A 319 -12.68 -0.31 -2.39
C ASN A 319 -14.05 -0.79 -2.91
N ASP A 320 -14.49 -0.27 -4.07
CA ASP A 320 -15.70 -0.73 -4.75
C ASP A 320 -15.57 -2.20 -5.15
N ASP A 321 -14.40 -2.56 -5.68
CA ASP A 321 -14.00 -3.93 -6.00
C ASP A 321 -12.77 -4.33 -5.21
N LEU A 322 -12.63 -5.62 -4.90
CA LEU A 322 -11.33 -6.17 -4.51
C LEU A 322 -10.35 -6.07 -5.68
N PRO A 323 -9.09 -5.67 -5.45
CA PRO A 323 -8.13 -5.60 -6.53
C PRO A 323 -7.85 -6.97 -7.12
N THR A 324 -7.59 -7.03 -8.43
CA THR A 324 -7.25 -8.27 -9.15
C THR A 324 -6.00 -8.92 -8.58
N ASP A 325 -5.00 -8.12 -8.23
CA ASP A 325 -3.86 -8.55 -7.44
C ASP A 325 -4.00 -8.03 -6.00
N LEU A 326 -4.00 -8.96 -5.05
CA LEU A 326 -4.21 -8.66 -3.64
C LEU A 326 -3.07 -7.83 -3.00
N GLU A 327 -1.91 -7.72 -3.64
CA GLU A 327 -0.84 -6.83 -3.19
C GLU A 327 -1.27 -5.36 -3.27
N TYR A 328 -2.12 -5.02 -4.23
CA TYR A 328 -2.67 -3.66 -4.37
C TYR A 328 -3.62 -3.24 -3.25
N PHE A 329 -4.17 -4.21 -2.54
CA PHE A 329 -5.06 -3.91 -1.42
C PHE A 329 -4.39 -3.01 -0.37
N VAL A 330 -3.17 -3.35 0.01
CA VAL A 330 -2.38 -2.58 0.99
C VAL A 330 -2.06 -1.17 0.46
N HIS A 331 -1.75 -1.06 -0.84
CA HIS A 331 -1.48 0.23 -1.49
C HIS A 331 -2.73 1.13 -1.57
N ARG A 332 -3.92 0.56 -1.78
CA ARG A 332 -5.20 1.30 -1.75
C ARG A 332 -5.48 1.81 -0.34
N VAL A 333 -5.47 0.93 0.62
CA VAL A 333 -5.75 1.25 2.04
C VAL A 333 -4.72 2.24 2.59
N GLY A 334 -3.45 2.10 2.22
CA GLY A 334 -2.38 3.03 2.61
C GLY A 334 -2.47 4.44 1.99
N ARG A 335 -3.53 4.79 1.26
CA ARG A 335 -3.81 6.18 0.86
C ARG A 335 -4.41 7.00 2.00
N THR A 336 -4.99 6.38 2.99
CA THR A 336 -5.49 7.03 4.22
C THR A 336 -4.61 6.66 5.43
N GLY A 337 -4.80 7.30 6.57
CA GLY A 337 -4.02 7.06 7.78
C GLY A 337 -2.57 7.53 7.67
N ARG A 338 -2.28 8.63 6.94
CA ARG A 338 -0.94 9.17 6.76
C ARG A 338 -0.66 10.33 7.72
N ASN A 339 0.63 10.57 7.96
CA ASN A 339 1.11 11.71 8.78
C ASN A 339 0.51 11.72 10.20
N GLY A 340 0.24 10.54 10.79
CA GLY A 340 -0.35 10.40 12.12
C GLY A 340 -1.84 10.76 12.20
N MET A 341 -2.51 10.94 11.06
CA MET A 341 -3.97 11.14 11.00
C MET A 341 -4.68 9.80 10.95
N LYS A 342 -5.81 9.71 11.64
CA LYS A 342 -6.70 8.54 11.53
C LYS A 342 -7.39 8.50 10.18
N GLY A 343 -7.60 7.31 9.64
CA GLY A 343 -8.29 7.09 8.40
C GLY A 343 -9.25 5.92 8.44
N THR A 344 -10.17 5.87 7.50
CA THR A 344 -11.11 4.74 7.35
C THR A 344 -10.98 4.14 5.96
N ALA A 345 -10.86 2.83 5.88
CA ALA A 345 -10.92 2.07 4.63
C ALA A 345 -12.14 1.13 4.66
N ILE A 346 -13.01 1.24 3.68
CA ILE A 346 -14.20 0.39 3.54
C ILE A 346 -14.02 -0.49 2.30
N THR A 347 -14.07 -1.80 2.49
CA THR A 347 -14.00 -2.75 1.39
C THR A 347 -15.37 -3.35 1.16
N LEU A 348 -15.92 -3.13 -0.02
CA LEU A 348 -17.17 -3.74 -0.46
C LEU A 348 -16.86 -5.10 -1.08
N TYR A 349 -17.65 -6.12 -0.74
CA TYR A 349 -17.50 -7.45 -1.31
C TYR A 349 -18.83 -8.12 -1.55
N ALA A 350 -18.90 -8.89 -2.64
CA ALA A 350 -20.00 -9.81 -2.88
C ALA A 350 -19.74 -11.16 -2.17
N PRO A 351 -20.78 -11.94 -1.84
CA PRO A 351 -20.59 -13.27 -1.23
C PRO A 351 -19.72 -14.23 -2.04
N ALA A 352 -19.64 -14.06 -3.36
CA ALA A 352 -18.78 -14.83 -4.24
C ALA A 352 -17.28 -14.52 -4.06
N GLU A 353 -16.93 -13.36 -3.51
CA GLU A 353 -15.56 -12.89 -3.29
C GLU A 353 -14.98 -13.33 -1.91
N ASP A 354 -15.72 -14.17 -1.16
CA ASP A 354 -15.35 -14.61 0.20
C ASP A 354 -13.96 -15.27 0.28
N ASP A 355 -13.56 -15.99 -0.77
CA ASP A 355 -12.25 -16.64 -0.86
C ASP A 355 -11.10 -15.62 -1.05
N LEU A 356 -11.35 -14.48 -1.70
CA LEU A 356 -10.36 -13.41 -1.85
C LEU A 356 -10.14 -12.70 -0.51
N ILE A 357 -11.23 -12.46 0.24
CA ILE A 357 -11.13 -11.91 1.60
C ILE A 357 -10.34 -12.86 2.50
N ALA A 358 -10.59 -14.18 2.42
CA ALA A 358 -9.84 -15.16 3.19
C ALA A 358 -8.33 -15.10 2.91
N LYS A 359 -7.93 -14.96 1.64
CA LYS A 359 -6.52 -14.81 1.25
C LYS A 359 -5.89 -13.53 1.81
N LEU A 360 -6.65 -12.43 1.93
CA LEU A 360 -6.16 -11.19 2.57
C LEU A 360 -5.99 -11.40 4.08
N GLU A 361 -6.93 -12.07 4.73
CA GLU A 361 -6.84 -12.40 6.16
C GLU A 361 -5.65 -13.33 6.45
N ASP A 362 -5.39 -14.33 5.60
CA ASP A 362 -4.23 -15.22 5.71
C ASP A 362 -2.88 -14.46 5.56
N ARG A 363 -2.88 -13.34 4.83
CA ARG A 363 -1.73 -12.42 4.73
C ARG A 363 -1.62 -11.45 5.92
N GLY A 364 -2.50 -11.56 6.91
CA GLY A 364 -2.47 -10.74 8.14
C GLY A 364 -3.34 -9.49 8.09
N VAL A 365 -4.16 -9.27 7.05
CA VAL A 365 -5.12 -8.18 7.00
C VAL A 365 -6.25 -8.44 7.99
N LYS A 366 -6.47 -7.50 8.90
CA LYS A 366 -7.59 -7.57 9.87
C LYS A 366 -8.74 -6.70 9.38
N PHE A 367 -9.93 -7.27 9.33
CA PHE A 367 -11.15 -6.56 8.97
C PHE A 367 -12.12 -6.46 10.15
N VAL A 368 -12.78 -5.30 10.25
CA VAL A 368 -13.93 -5.11 11.15
C VAL A 368 -15.20 -5.21 10.31
N PRO A 369 -16.05 -6.24 10.53
CA PRO A 369 -17.27 -6.39 9.74
C PRO A 369 -18.29 -5.31 10.10
N LYS A 370 -18.74 -4.57 9.09
CA LYS A 370 -19.73 -3.50 9.20
C LYS A 370 -20.90 -3.73 8.24
N GLU A 371 -22.04 -3.15 8.55
CA GLU A 371 -23.18 -3.06 7.64
C GLU A 371 -23.89 -1.72 7.78
N LEU A 372 -24.52 -1.27 6.70
CA LEU A 372 -25.38 -0.10 6.71
C LEU A 372 -26.81 -0.51 7.07
N LYS A 373 -27.31 -0.08 8.22
CA LYS A 373 -28.64 -0.41 8.73
C LYS A 373 -29.34 0.85 9.24
N ASN A 374 -30.53 1.12 8.76
CA ASN A 374 -31.34 2.30 9.15
C ASN A 374 -30.54 3.63 9.07
N GLY A 375 -29.73 3.81 8.01
CA GLY A 375 -28.95 5.03 7.86
C GLY A 375 -27.72 5.15 8.76
N GLN A 376 -27.34 4.10 9.47
CA GLN A 376 -26.16 4.09 10.36
C GLN A 376 -25.23 2.92 10.03
N ILE A 377 -23.91 3.13 10.17
CA ILE A 377 -22.90 2.09 10.02
C ILE A 377 -22.75 1.37 11.36
N VAL A 378 -23.17 0.11 11.41
CA VAL A 378 -23.15 -0.72 12.62
C VAL A 378 -22.20 -1.90 12.46
N THR A 379 -21.62 -2.35 13.57
CA THR A 379 -20.82 -3.57 13.58
C THR A 379 -21.72 -4.78 13.42
N THR A 380 -21.42 -5.66 12.48
CA THR A 380 -22.17 -6.88 12.21
C THR A 380 -21.37 -8.13 12.60
N HIS A 381 -21.94 -9.29 12.36
CA HIS A 381 -21.28 -10.55 12.68
C HIS A 381 -20.21 -10.90 11.64
N ASP A 382 -19.11 -11.50 12.13
CA ASP A 382 -18.07 -12.08 11.28
C ASP A 382 -18.69 -13.05 10.25
N ARG A 383 -18.25 -12.93 8.98
CA ARG A 383 -18.63 -13.79 7.86
C ARG A 383 -18.34 -15.27 8.13
N ASN A 384 -17.29 -15.58 8.91
CA ASN A 384 -16.85 -16.93 9.24
C ASN A 384 -17.69 -17.60 10.36
N ARG A 385 -18.62 -16.86 11.01
CA ARG A 385 -19.46 -17.39 12.11
C ARG A 385 -20.13 -18.71 11.76
N ARG A 386 -20.64 -18.88 10.53
CA ARG A 386 -21.31 -20.12 10.10
C ARG A 386 -20.32 -21.24 9.83
N LYS A 387 -19.08 -20.92 9.32
CA LYS A 387 -18.02 -21.90 9.11
C LYS A 387 -17.53 -22.46 10.44
N HIS A 388 -17.29 -21.63 11.45
CA HIS A 388 -16.93 -22.06 12.81
C HIS A 388 -18.02 -22.90 13.47
N TYR A 389 -19.29 -22.58 13.24
CA TYR A 389 -20.40 -23.37 13.76
C TYR A 389 -20.52 -24.72 13.06
N LYS A 390 -20.26 -24.85 11.76
CA LYS A 390 -20.24 -26.12 11.04
C LYS A 390 -19.06 -27.01 11.47
N HIS A 391 -17.86 -26.48 11.68
CA HIS A 391 -16.71 -27.26 12.16
C HIS A 391 -16.94 -27.83 13.57
N ARG A 392 -17.50 -27.07 14.51
CA ARG A 392 -17.88 -27.60 15.82
C ARG A 392 -18.96 -28.70 15.75
N LYS A 393 -19.83 -28.66 14.75
CA LYS A 393 -20.87 -29.67 14.58
C LYS A 393 -20.40 -31.01 13.98
N ASN A 394 -19.26 -31.04 13.30
CA ASN A 394 -18.79 -32.23 12.59
C ASN A 394 -17.82 -33.12 13.38
N GLU A 395 -17.33 -32.67 14.52
CA GLU A 395 -16.52 -33.52 15.41
C GLU A 395 -17.40 -34.24 16.43
N LEU A 396 -17.89 -35.41 16.02
CA LEU A 396 -18.49 -36.34 16.96
C LEU A 396 -17.41 -36.81 17.94
N ASP A 397 -17.72 -36.70 19.23
CA ASP A 397 -16.90 -37.27 20.30
C ASP A 397 -16.55 -38.73 19.98
N PRO A 398 -15.35 -39.23 20.34
CA PRO A 398 -14.95 -40.61 20.13
C PRO A 398 -15.98 -41.66 20.60
N SER A 399 -16.66 -41.41 21.72
CA SER A 399 -17.73 -42.26 22.23
C SER A 399 -18.94 -42.29 21.31
N MET A 400 -19.36 -41.13 20.76
CA MET A 400 -20.46 -41.04 19.80
C MET A 400 -20.09 -41.60 18.42
N LYS A 401 -18.81 -41.46 17.97
CA LYS A 401 -18.31 -42.13 16.76
C LYS A 401 -18.48 -43.63 16.87
N GLY A 402 -18.16 -44.22 18.02
CA GLY A 402 -18.38 -45.66 18.33
C GLY A 402 -19.85 -46.05 18.29
N TYR A 403 -20.71 -45.28 18.93
CA TYR A 403 -22.18 -45.53 18.94
C TYR A 403 -22.79 -45.49 17.52
N VAL A 404 -22.43 -44.44 16.75
CA VAL A 404 -22.87 -44.29 15.35
C VAL A 404 -22.40 -45.46 14.47
N LYS A 405 -21.12 -45.87 14.62
CA LYS A 405 -20.57 -47.04 13.88
C LYS A 405 -21.28 -48.32 14.23
N LYS A 406 -21.57 -48.58 15.52
CA LYS A 406 -22.29 -49.78 16.00
C LYS A 406 -23.76 -49.80 15.55
N THR A 407 -24.44 -48.63 15.55
CA THR A 407 -25.81 -48.49 15.13
C THR A 407 -26.00 -48.61 13.63
N LYS A 408 -25.01 -48.18 12.84
CA LYS A 408 -24.97 -48.39 11.37
C LYS A 408 -24.73 -49.85 10.96
N LYS A 409 -24.01 -50.64 11.78
CA LYS A 409 -23.82 -52.08 11.51
C LYS A 409 -25.11 -52.93 11.70
N LYS A 410 -26.05 -52.45 12.59
CA LYS A 410 -27.34 -53.14 12.84
C LYS A 410 -28.49 -52.25 12.29
N VAL A 411 -28.69 -52.32 10.95
CA VAL A 411 -29.74 -51.57 10.26
C VAL A 411 -31.12 -52.07 10.67
N LYS A 412 -31.78 -51.37 11.62
CA LYS A 412 -33.21 -51.54 12.00
C LYS A 412 -34.03 -50.35 11.49
N PRO A 413 -35.31 -50.51 11.16
CA PRO A 413 -36.16 -49.36 10.79
C PRO A 413 -36.02 -48.22 11.80
N GLY A 414 -35.87 -46.97 11.31
CA GLY A 414 -35.72 -45.78 12.15
C GLY A 414 -34.31 -45.56 12.72
N TYR A 415 -33.28 -46.31 12.35
CA TYR A 415 -31.91 -46.16 12.87
C TYR A 415 -31.32 -44.74 12.66
N LYS A 416 -31.62 -44.08 11.54
CA LYS A 416 -31.21 -42.68 11.28
C LYS A 416 -31.78 -41.70 12.26
N LYS A 417 -33.06 -41.91 12.61
CA LYS A 417 -33.78 -41.07 13.60
C LYS A 417 -33.20 -41.24 15.02
N ARG A 418 -32.85 -42.49 15.39
CA ARG A 418 -32.16 -42.82 16.66
C ARG A 418 -30.76 -42.20 16.75
N ILE A 419 -29.95 -42.29 15.71
CA ILE A 419 -28.62 -41.65 15.68
C ILE A 419 -28.77 -40.13 15.89
N LYS A 420 -29.67 -39.50 15.14
CA LYS A 420 -29.90 -38.03 15.22
C LYS A 420 -30.36 -37.60 16.59
N ARG A 421 -31.20 -38.40 17.26
CA ARG A 421 -31.69 -38.16 18.62
C ARG A 421 -30.56 -38.29 19.65
N ALA A 422 -29.75 -39.35 19.58
CA ALA A 422 -28.64 -39.56 20.50
C ALA A 422 -27.56 -38.48 20.37
N ILE A 423 -27.26 -38.01 19.16
CA ILE A 423 -26.32 -36.88 18.94
C ILE A 423 -26.86 -35.59 19.58
N LYS A 424 -28.17 -35.32 19.43
CA LYS A 424 -28.79 -34.13 20.00
C LYS A 424 -28.82 -34.16 21.53
N GLU A 425 -29.06 -35.31 22.12
CA GLU A 425 -29.04 -35.51 23.57
C GLU A 425 -27.62 -35.35 24.14
N ASP A 426 -26.60 -35.89 23.51
CA ASP A 426 -25.20 -35.72 23.88
C ASP A 426 -24.76 -34.25 23.80
N GLU A 427 -25.12 -33.55 22.72
CA GLU A 427 -24.87 -32.11 22.57
C GLU A 427 -25.52 -31.27 23.68
N GLN A 428 -26.76 -31.60 24.05
CA GLN A 428 -27.46 -30.91 25.12
C GLN A 428 -26.83 -31.16 26.49
N GLN A 429 -26.40 -32.39 26.77
CA GLN A 429 -25.72 -32.71 28.02
C GLN A 429 -24.36 -31.98 28.13
N LYS A 430 -23.57 -31.95 27.05
CA LYS A 430 -22.31 -31.20 27.01
C LYS A 430 -22.50 -29.70 27.21
N TYR A 431 -23.50 -29.12 26.55
CA TYR A 431 -23.85 -27.71 26.76
C TYR A 431 -24.20 -27.40 28.23
N LYS A 432 -24.97 -28.27 28.86
CA LYS A 432 -25.33 -28.11 30.30
C LYS A 432 -24.09 -28.22 31.19
N LEU A 433 -23.17 -29.13 30.88
CA LEU A 433 -21.91 -29.29 31.63
C LEU A 433 -20.97 -28.07 31.45
N GLU A 434 -20.81 -27.58 30.23
CA GLU A 434 -20.05 -26.36 29.98
C GLU A 434 -20.63 -25.13 30.69
N LEU A 435 -21.94 -24.99 30.67
CA LEU A 435 -22.60 -23.88 31.36
C LEU A 435 -22.36 -23.95 32.88
N ARG A 436 -22.49 -25.16 33.48
CA ARG A 436 -22.16 -25.38 34.90
C ARG A 436 -20.70 -25.08 35.22
N HIS A 437 -19.79 -25.44 34.33
CA HIS A 437 -18.35 -25.16 34.49
C HIS A 437 -18.05 -23.64 34.44
N LYS A 438 -18.68 -22.93 33.49
CA LYS A 438 -18.56 -21.45 33.38
C LYS A 438 -19.10 -20.75 34.63
N ILE A 439 -20.27 -21.19 35.15
CA ILE A 439 -20.87 -20.62 36.37
C ILE A 439 -19.98 -20.88 37.60
N ARG A 440 -19.42 -22.09 37.72
CA ARG A 440 -18.47 -22.40 38.82
C ARG A 440 -17.18 -21.56 38.72
N LYS A 441 -16.64 -21.38 37.50
CA LYS A 441 -15.45 -20.55 37.27
C LYS A 441 -15.68 -19.08 37.60
N ALA A 442 -16.84 -18.54 37.21
CA ALA A 442 -17.25 -17.18 37.54
C ALA A 442 -17.44 -16.98 39.06
N LYS A 443 -18.07 -17.97 39.74
CA LYS A 443 -18.25 -17.92 41.21
C LYS A 443 -16.89 -17.95 41.95
N ARG A 444 -15.95 -18.80 41.52
CA ARG A 444 -14.59 -18.85 42.07
C ARG A 444 -13.81 -17.54 41.81
N ALA A 445 -13.97 -16.94 40.66
CA ALA A 445 -13.32 -15.66 40.32
C ALA A 445 -13.83 -14.53 41.24
N ARG A 446 -15.17 -14.43 41.44
CA ARG A 446 -15.79 -13.46 42.39
C ARG A 446 -15.33 -13.67 43.82
N GLN A 447 -15.25 -14.91 44.30
CA GLN A 447 -14.77 -15.22 45.63
C GLN A 447 -13.27 -14.86 45.82
N LYS A 448 -12.46 -15.04 44.77
CA LYS A 448 -11.02 -14.66 44.79
C LYS A 448 -10.84 -13.14 44.81
N GLN A 449 -11.70 -12.42 44.11
CA GLN A 449 -11.72 -10.95 44.10
C GLN A 449 -12.15 -10.40 45.48
N HIS A 450 -13.23 -10.90 46.08
CA HIS A 450 -13.64 -10.53 47.42
C HIS A 450 -12.61 -10.84 48.50
N ARG A 451 -11.86 -11.95 48.40
CA ARG A 451 -10.74 -12.23 49.32
C ARG A 451 -9.58 -11.23 49.16
N ARG A 452 -9.27 -10.78 47.92
CA ARG A 452 -8.24 -9.78 47.68
C ARG A 452 -8.63 -8.40 48.26
N GLU A 453 -9.88 -8.00 48.07
CA GLU A 453 -10.44 -6.74 48.62
C GLU A 453 -10.50 -6.74 50.17
N ARG A 454 -10.66 -7.92 50.78
CA ARG A 454 -10.67 -8.06 52.26
C ARG A 454 -9.27 -8.08 52.88
N ASN A 455 -8.25 -8.49 52.13
CA ASN A 455 -6.83 -8.50 52.58
C ASN A 455 -6.09 -7.19 52.28
N SER A 456 -6.72 -6.24 51.56
CA SER A 456 -6.19 -4.91 51.26
C SER A 456 -6.85 -3.79 52.11
N ARG A 457 -7.69 -4.17 53.07
CA ARG A 457 -8.19 -3.33 54.17
C ARG A 457 -7.56 -3.81 55.48
#